data_7d8557f8c02e26acbb70581f2c83ba3d
#
_entry.id   7d8557f8c02e26acbb70581f2c83ba3d
#
_cell.length_a   1.000
_cell.length_b   1.000
_cell.length_c   1.000
_cell.angle_alpha   90.00
_cell.angle_beta   90.00
_cell.angle_gamma   90.00
#
_symmetry.space_group_name_H-M   'P 1'
#
loop_
_entity.id
_entity.type
_entity.pdbx_description
1 polymer ?
#
loop_
_entity_poly.entity_id
_entity_poly.type
_entity_poly.pdbx_seq_one_letter_code
_entity_poly.pdbx_strand_id
1 'polypeptide(L)' 'MLEFSKIKIKGYSVFYKAELGDYVFFATQKEAYFRLKNQPAEYAIKSQKVESATTAKKICESWALNIA' A
#
# COMPACT_ATOMS: atom_id res chain seq x y z
N MET A 1 -9.48 -5.86 -8.17
CA MET A 1 -8.01 -5.77 -8.27
C MET A 1 -7.55 -4.33 -8.14
N LEU A 2 -6.48 -4.11 -7.39
CA LEU A 2 -5.96 -2.77 -7.18
C LEU A 2 -5.19 -2.27 -8.41
N GLU A 3 -5.36 -1.00 -8.72
CA GLU A 3 -4.59 -0.34 -9.77
C GLU A 3 -3.54 0.54 -9.12
N PHE A 4 -2.30 0.11 -9.20
CA PHE A 4 -1.20 0.83 -8.58
C PHE A 4 -0.62 1.88 -9.51
N SER A 5 -0.40 3.07 -8.96
CA SER A 5 0.30 4.15 -9.65
C SER A 5 1.64 4.36 -8.96
N LYS A 6 2.69 4.51 -9.76
CA LYS A 6 4.02 4.76 -9.22
C LYS A 6 4.15 6.25 -8.87
N ILE A 7 4.58 6.54 -7.65
CA ILE A 7 4.83 7.91 -7.22
C ILE A 7 6.25 8.00 -6.70
N LYS A 8 6.80 9.23 -6.71
CA LYS A 8 8.15 9.46 -6.21
C LYS A 8 8.11 10.00 -4.81
N ILE A 9 8.74 9.27 -3.89
CA ILE A 9 8.86 9.67 -2.49
C ILE A 9 10.35 9.63 -2.14
N LYS A 10 10.85 10.68 -1.53
CA LYS A 10 12.24 10.75 -1.12
C LYS A 10 12.55 9.61 -0.14
N GLY A 11 13.63 8.91 -0.37
CA GLY A 11 14.02 7.78 0.46
C GLY A 11 13.53 6.43 -0.03
N TYR A 12 12.71 6.40 -1.10
CA TYR A 12 12.20 5.16 -1.69
C TYR A 12 12.55 5.11 -3.16
N SER A 13 13.11 4.00 -3.61
CA SER A 13 13.36 3.80 -5.03
C SER A 13 12.08 3.38 -5.76
N VAL A 14 11.16 2.71 -5.04
CA VAL A 14 9.87 2.26 -5.58
C VAL A 14 8.77 2.54 -4.57
N PHE A 15 7.73 3.24 -5.00
CA PHE A 15 6.61 3.56 -4.14
C PHE A 15 5.34 3.56 -4.98
N TYR A 16 4.45 2.61 -4.70
CA TYR A 16 3.20 2.46 -5.43
C TYR A 16 2.02 2.77 -4.53
N LYS A 17 1.00 3.38 -5.12
CA LYS A 17 -0.23 3.77 -4.41
C LYS A 17 -1.43 3.25 -5.19
N ALA A 18 -2.43 2.74 -4.48
CA ALA A 18 -3.69 2.32 -5.06
C ALA A 18 -4.82 2.71 -4.11
N GLU A 19 -5.99 2.97 -4.66
CA GLU A 19 -7.16 3.35 -3.85
C GLU A 19 -8.30 2.37 -4.10
N LEU A 20 -9.06 2.07 -3.04
CA LEU A 20 -10.24 1.23 -3.12
C LEU A 20 -11.25 1.76 -2.11
N GLY A 21 -12.34 2.39 -2.61
CA GLY A 21 -13.31 3.01 -1.72
C GLY A 21 -12.67 4.09 -0.86
N ASP A 22 -12.82 3.95 0.44
CA ASP A 22 -12.26 4.91 1.40
C ASP A 22 -10.85 4.55 1.86
N TYR A 23 -10.26 3.52 1.26
CA TYR A 23 -8.94 3.03 1.66
C TYR A 23 -7.88 3.39 0.64
N VAL A 24 -6.66 3.59 1.11
CA VAL A 24 -5.51 3.80 0.25
C VAL A 24 -4.43 2.79 0.65
N PHE A 25 -3.87 2.11 -0.37
CA PHE A 25 -2.88 1.06 -0.19
C PHE A 25 -1.54 1.54 -0.73
N PHE A 26 -0.49 1.20 0.00
CA PHE A 26 0.87 1.56 -0.39
C PHE A 26 1.74 0.32 -0.47
N ALA A 27 2.52 0.23 -1.53
CA ALA A 27 3.44 -0.88 -1.75
C ALA A 27 4.82 -0.32 -2.10
N THR A 28 5.81 -0.65 -1.29
CA THR A 28 7.18 -0.18 -1.49
C THR A 28 8.13 -1.37 -1.48
N GLN A 29 9.40 -1.13 -1.75
CA GLN A 29 10.39 -2.20 -1.68
C GLN A 29 10.69 -2.62 -0.23
N LYS A 30 10.19 -1.89 0.76
CA LYS A 30 10.45 -2.16 2.17
C LYS A 30 9.23 -2.64 2.92
N GLU A 31 8.03 -2.22 2.50
CA GLU A 31 6.83 -2.50 3.27
C GLU A 31 5.57 -2.37 2.44
N ALA A 32 4.50 -2.97 2.93
CA ALA A 32 3.15 -2.77 2.42
C ALA A 32 2.31 -2.29 3.58
N TYR A 33 1.42 -1.34 3.34
CA TYR A 33 0.49 -0.89 4.37
C TYR A 33 -0.73 -0.24 3.73
N PHE A 34 -1.81 -0.12 4.51
CA PHE A 34 -2.98 0.62 4.04
C PHE A 34 -3.64 1.35 5.19
N ARG A 35 -4.39 2.37 4.85
CA ARG A 35 -5.09 3.23 5.81
C ARG A 35 -6.32 3.82 5.17
N LEU A 36 -7.15 4.47 5.99
CA LEU A 36 -8.25 5.28 5.47
C LEU A 36 -7.66 6.54 4.83
N LYS A 37 -8.29 7.00 3.76
CA LYS A 37 -7.77 8.17 3.01
C LYS A 37 -7.65 9.43 3.87
N ASN A 38 -8.59 9.62 4.78
CA ASN A 38 -8.64 10.83 5.61
C ASN A 38 -7.86 10.72 6.91
N GLN A 39 -7.08 9.65 7.09
CA GLN A 39 -6.26 9.47 8.28
C GLN A 39 -4.79 9.67 7.93
N PRO A 40 -3.97 10.17 8.88
CA PRO A 40 -2.53 10.28 8.67
C PRO A 40 -1.87 8.92 8.45
N ALA A 41 -0.71 8.94 7.79
CA ALA A 41 0.01 7.71 7.48
C ALA A 41 0.36 6.89 8.73
N GLU A 42 0.56 7.55 9.87
CA GLU A 42 0.88 6.87 11.14
C GLU A 42 -0.26 6.04 11.69
N TYR A 43 -1.47 6.17 11.13
CA TYR A 43 -2.63 5.39 11.55
C TYR A 43 -2.92 4.26 10.56
N ALA A 44 -1.88 3.64 10.04
CA ALA A 44 -2.05 2.49 9.14
C ALA A 44 -2.87 1.40 9.84
N ILE A 45 -3.87 0.86 9.13
CA ILE A 45 -4.70 -0.21 9.67
C ILE A 45 -3.90 -1.49 9.78
N LYS A 46 -3.10 -1.78 8.75
CA LYS A 46 -2.17 -2.90 8.73
C LYS A 46 -0.90 -2.48 8.02
N SER A 47 0.22 -3.05 8.45
CA SER A 47 1.48 -2.87 7.77
C SER A 47 2.28 -4.16 7.88
N GLN A 48 3.11 -4.42 6.88
CA GLN A 48 3.95 -5.60 6.85
C GLN A 48 5.25 -5.27 6.11
N LYS A 49 6.37 -5.70 6.68
CA LYS A 49 7.66 -5.54 6.04
C LYS A 49 7.80 -6.56 4.94
N VAL A 50 8.37 -6.15 3.82
CA VAL A 50 8.58 -7.00 2.66
C VAL A 50 9.98 -6.76 2.11
N GLU A 51 10.40 -7.61 1.18
CA GLU A 51 11.71 -7.50 0.56
C GLU A 51 11.63 -6.93 -0.86
N SER A 52 10.43 -6.87 -1.44
CA SER A 52 10.26 -6.33 -2.79
C SER A 52 8.89 -5.69 -2.94
N ALA A 53 8.80 -4.77 -3.89
CA ALA A 53 7.54 -4.10 -4.20
C ALA A 53 6.51 -5.08 -4.78
N THR A 54 6.98 -6.10 -5.50
CA THR A 54 6.08 -7.12 -6.05
C THR A 54 5.35 -7.85 -4.94
N THR A 55 6.08 -8.26 -3.89
CA THR A 55 5.46 -8.90 -2.73
C THR A 55 4.52 -7.93 -2.02
N ALA A 56 4.92 -6.67 -1.89
CA ALA A 56 4.07 -5.66 -1.26
C ALA A 56 2.74 -5.50 -1.99
N LYS A 57 2.77 -5.48 -3.32
CA LYS A 57 1.54 -5.38 -4.12
C LYS A 57 0.63 -6.57 -3.88
N LYS A 58 1.18 -7.78 -3.82
CA LYS A 58 0.40 -8.99 -3.57
C LYS A 58 -0.27 -8.95 -2.20
N ILE A 59 0.44 -8.48 -1.21
CA ILE A 59 -0.09 -8.35 0.15
C ILE A 59 -1.23 -7.33 0.16
N CYS A 60 -1.05 -6.19 -0.50
CA CYS A 60 -2.09 -5.18 -0.58
C CYS A 60 -3.35 -5.75 -1.26
N GLU A 61 -3.19 -6.52 -2.34
CA GLU A 61 -4.33 -7.10 -3.01
C GLU A 61 -5.06 -8.11 -2.14
N SER A 62 -4.32 -8.88 -1.34
CA SER A 62 -4.91 -9.80 -0.39
C SER A 62 -5.77 -9.06 0.64
N TRP A 63 -5.25 -7.95 1.17
CA TRP A 63 -6.01 -7.13 2.11
C TRP A 63 -7.27 -6.56 1.44
N ALA A 64 -7.15 -6.10 0.20
CA ALA A 64 -8.28 -5.52 -0.53
C ALA A 64 -9.40 -6.54 -0.72
N LEU A 65 -9.06 -7.79 -0.99
CA LEU A 65 -10.04 -8.86 -1.14
C LEU A 65 -10.81 -9.08 0.17
N ASN A 66 -10.15 -8.92 1.31
CA ASN A 66 -10.80 -9.12 2.60
C ASN A 66 -11.67 -7.92 3.01
N ILE A 67 -11.42 -6.75 2.44
CA ILE A 67 -12.19 -5.54 2.71
C ILE A 67 -13.43 -5.48 1.82
N ALA A 68 -13.27 -5.89 0.57
CA ALA A 68 -14.32 -5.76 -0.45
C ALA A 68 -15.54 -6.66 -0.20
#